data_6e60982b70db3f7b8e3aa50315ae8bcb
#
_entry.id   6e60982b70db3f7b8e3aa50315ae8bcb
#
_cell.length_a   1.000
_cell.length_b   1.000
_cell.length_c   1.000
_cell.angle_alpha   90.00
_cell.angle_beta   90.00
_cell.angle_gamma   90.00
#
_symmetry.space_group_name_H-M   'P 1'
#
loop_
_entity.id
_entity.type
_entity.pdbx_description
1 polymer ?
#
loop_
_entity_poly.entity_id
_entity_poly.type
_entity_poly.pdbx_seq_one_letter_code
_entity_poly.pdbx_strand_id
1 'polypeptide(L)'
;MVTTQKILMRGGKSPLARVTYDETLRNNLLGTNSGNLIFADSVFRTLYSKNTTIDVAGYSAKPNTKEQAEKINAEYDMLILPFANAFRKDFIPLLDRFTKLINQVKIPVVVTGIGAQAAINSDLSELDFMKDSVTEFCKAVLQRSASIGV
;
A
#
# COMPACT_ATOMS: atom_id res chain seq x y z
N MET A 1 15.54 26.18 -5.28
CA MET A 1 15.76 24.81 -5.79
C MET A 1 14.49 24.03 -5.55
N VAL A 2 13.94 23.37 -6.56
CA VAL A 2 12.78 22.49 -6.36
C VAL A 2 13.32 21.17 -5.79
N THR A 3 12.97 20.85 -4.56
CA THR A 3 13.40 19.61 -3.91
C THR A 3 12.62 18.44 -4.55
N THR A 4 13.33 17.44 -5.05
CA THR A 4 12.70 16.21 -5.57
C THR A 4 12.18 15.39 -4.40
N GLN A 5 10.89 15.06 -4.39
CA GLN A 5 10.28 14.17 -3.40
C GLN A 5 10.56 12.71 -3.73
N LYS A 6 11.02 11.96 -2.76
CA LYS A 6 11.26 10.52 -2.88
C LYS A 6 10.11 9.74 -2.24
N ILE A 7 9.36 9.03 -3.06
CA ILE A 7 8.13 8.33 -2.68
C ILE A 7 8.38 6.83 -2.69
N LEU A 8 7.98 6.13 -1.62
CA LEU A 8 7.85 4.68 -1.63
C LEU A 8 6.40 4.30 -1.88
N MET A 9 6.15 3.51 -2.91
CA MET A 9 4.80 3.06 -3.27
C MET A 9 4.67 1.54 -3.15
N ARG A 10 3.57 1.08 -2.54
CA ARG A 10 3.20 -0.34 -2.56
C ARG A 10 2.71 -0.72 -3.95
N GLY A 11 3.30 -1.75 -4.54
CA GLY A 11 2.92 -2.25 -5.86
C GLY A 11 3.75 -3.46 -6.27
N GLY A 12 3.39 -4.15 -7.33
CA GLY A 12 4.12 -5.33 -7.82
C GLY A 12 5.44 -4.96 -8.49
N LYS A 13 5.37 -4.03 -9.42
CA LYS A 13 6.48 -3.63 -10.28
C LYS A 13 6.37 -2.15 -10.63
N SER A 14 7.51 -1.46 -10.70
CA SER A 14 7.52 -0.11 -11.28
C SER A 14 7.14 -0.16 -12.76
N PRO A 15 6.24 0.70 -13.24
CA PRO A 15 5.92 0.82 -14.66
C PRO A 15 7.13 1.15 -15.54
N LEU A 16 8.16 1.78 -14.95
CA LEU A 16 9.39 2.15 -15.66
C LEU A 16 10.43 1.01 -15.68
N ALA A 17 10.26 -0.02 -14.84
CA ALA A 17 11.23 -1.12 -14.79
C ALA A 17 11.11 -2.01 -16.04
N ARG A 18 12.22 -2.20 -16.72
CA ARG A 18 12.35 -3.23 -17.76
C ARG A 18 12.68 -4.56 -17.08
N VAL A 19 11.86 -5.56 -17.35
CA VAL A 19 12.05 -6.92 -16.82
C VAL A 19 11.88 -7.92 -17.96
N THR A 20 12.59 -9.04 -17.87
CA THR A 20 12.45 -10.13 -18.81
C THR A 20 11.18 -10.95 -18.49
N TYR A 21 10.76 -11.78 -19.45
CA TYR A 21 9.66 -12.73 -19.24
C TYR A 21 9.95 -13.66 -18.05
N ASP A 22 11.16 -14.20 -17.98
CA ASP A 22 11.58 -15.12 -16.93
C ASP A 22 11.56 -14.46 -15.54
N GLU A 23 12.05 -13.24 -15.42
CA GLU A 23 12.00 -12.47 -14.16
C GLU A 23 10.56 -12.20 -13.74
N THR A 24 9.69 -11.88 -14.71
CA THR A 24 8.27 -11.65 -14.46
C THR A 24 7.61 -12.87 -13.85
N LEU A 25 7.85 -14.05 -14.40
CA LEU A 25 7.28 -15.31 -13.91
C LEU A 25 7.90 -15.74 -12.57
N ARG A 26 9.24 -15.77 -12.45
CA ARG A 26 9.94 -16.24 -11.24
C ARG A 26 9.60 -15.41 -10.01
N ASN A 27 9.46 -14.09 -10.18
CA ASN A 27 9.22 -13.16 -9.08
C ASN A 27 7.74 -12.82 -8.91
N ASN A 28 6.85 -13.43 -9.69
CA ASN A 28 5.41 -13.14 -9.69
C ASN A 28 5.12 -11.63 -9.72
N LEU A 29 5.82 -10.89 -10.59
CA LEU A 29 5.77 -9.42 -10.62
C LEU A 29 4.40 -8.89 -11.04
N LEU A 30 3.61 -9.70 -11.75
CA LEU A 30 2.24 -9.35 -12.10
C LEU A 30 1.25 -9.65 -10.97
N GLY A 31 1.66 -10.44 -9.97
CA GLY A 31 0.78 -10.90 -8.90
C GLY A 31 -0.27 -11.89 -9.41
N THR A 32 -1.24 -12.19 -8.59
CA THR A 32 -2.35 -13.10 -8.91
C THR A 32 -3.55 -12.39 -9.55
N ASN A 33 -3.53 -11.05 -9.60
CA ASN A 33 -4.64 -10.24 -10.08
C ASN A 33 -4.12 -9.03 -10.88
N SER A 34 -4.33 -9.06 -12.20
CA SER A 34 -3.93 -7.97 -13.09
C SER A 34 -4.60 -6.62 -12.78
N GLY A 35 -5.79 -6.63 -12.18
CA GLY A 35 -6.45 -5.40 -11.71
C GLY A 35 -5.61 -4.63 -10.68
N ASN A 36 -4.87 -5.33 -9.84
CA ASN A 36 -3.96 -4.68 -8.88
C ASN A 36 -2.81 -3.94 -9.57
N LEU A 37 -2.35 -4.44 -10.72
CA LEU A 37 -1.32 -3.75 -11.50
C LEU A 37 -1.86 -2.47 -12.13
N ILE A 38 -3.03 -2.54 -12.76
CA ILE A 38 -3.68 -1.38 -13.39
C ILE A 38 -3.94 -0.31 -12.34
N PHE A 39 -4.42 -0.73 -11.17
CA PHE A 39 -4.68 0.18 -10.05
C PHE A 39 -3.38 0.84 -9.55
N ALA A 40 -2.33 0.07 -9.29
CA ALA A 40 -1.03 0.60 -8.88
C ALA A 40 -0.39 1.48 -9.97
N ASP A 41 -0.51 1.11 -11.27
CA ASP A 41 -0.03 1.92 -12.40
C ASP A 41 -0.75 3.27 -12.47
N SER A 42 -2.07 3.30 -12.25
CA SER A 42 -2.83 4.55 -12.25
C SER A 42 -2.37 5.51 -11.15
N VAL A 43 -2.12 5.00 -9.94
CA VAL A 43 -1.58 5.79 -8.83
C VAL A 43 -0.16 6.29 -9.17
N PHE A 44 0.69 5.40 -9.72
CA PHE A 44 2.04 5.77 -10.14
C PHE A 44 2.01 6.94 -11.15
N ARG A 45 1.20 6.84 -12.19
CA ARG A 45 1.07 7.88 -13.24
C ARG A 45 0.56 9.20 -12.70
N THR A 46 -0.35 9.16 -11.73
CA THR A 46 -0.87 10.38 -11.08
C THR A 46 0.21 11.13 -10.30
N LEU A 47 1.16 10.39 -9.70
CA LEU A 47 2.24 10.95 -8.88
C LEU A 47 3.50 11.26 -9.67
N TYR A 48 3.66 10.64 -10.83
CA TYR A 48 4.88 10.77 -11.64
C TYR A 48 5.04 12.18 -12.22
N SER A 49 6.13 12.82 -11.86
CA SER A 49 6.48 14.16 -12.32
C SER A 49 8.00 14.34 -12.34
N LYS A 50 8.45 15.48 -12.91
CA LYS A 50 9.88 15.85 -12.87
C LYS A 50 10.41 16.12 -11.45
N ASN A 51 9.51 16.29 -10.47
CA ASN A 51 9.85 16.60 -9.09
C ASN A 51 9.62 15.42 -8.16
N THR A 52 9.37 14.21 -8.69
CA THR A 52 9.15 12.99 -7.89
C THR A 52 10.02 11.85 -8.37
N THR A 53 10.57 11.10 -7.43
CA THR A 53 11.16 9.77 -7.66
C THR A 53 10.31 8.76 -6.94
N ILE A 54 9.86 7.69 -7.63
CA ILE A 54 8.94 6.70 -7.08
C ILE A 54 9.58 5.32 -7.14
N ASP A 55 9.88 4.77 -5.96
CA ASP A 55 10.30 3.38 -5.82
C ASP A 55 9.10 2.49 -5.48
N VAL A 56 9.03 1.31 -6.06
CA VAL A 56 7.94 0.35 -5.84
C VAL A 56 8.43 -0.82 -4.99
N ALA A 57 7.79 -1.06 -3.84
CA ALA A 57 8.31 -1.93 -2.78
C ALA A 57 7.67 -3.33 -2.71
N GLY A 58 6.91 -3.75 -3.70
CA GLY A 58 6.15 -5.00 -3.62
C GLY A 58 4.84 -4.88 -2.82
N TYR A 59 4.10 -6.00 -2.72
CA TYR A 59 2.74 -5.99 -2.16
C TYR A 59 2.68 -6.26 -0.66
N SER A 60 3.75 -6.71 -0.04
CA SER A 60 3.75 -7.20 1.34
C SER A 60 4.56 -6.32 2.29
N ALA A 61 4.03 -6.08 3.49
CA ALA A 61 4.84 -5.61 4.61
C ALA A 61 5.73 -6.76 5.11
N LYS A 62 7.00 -6.48 5.40
CA LYS A 62 7.92 -7.46 5.98
C LYS A 62 7.50 -7.86 7.40
N PRO A 63 7.84 -9.06 7.88
CA PRO A 63 7.56 -9.45 9.28
C PRO A 63 8.24 -8.52 10.29
N ASN A 64 9.49 -8.11 10.03
CA ASN A 64 10.20 -7.13 10.86
C ASN A 64 9.82 -5.70 10.43
N THR A 65 8.72 -5.19 10.97
CA THR A 65 8.21 -3.85 10.64
C THR A 65 9.11 -2.73 11.17
N LYS A 66 9.88 -2.95 12.24
CA LYS A 66 10.77 -1.93 12.82
C LYS A 66 11.91 -1.58 11.86
N GLU A 67 12.65 -2.59 11.40
CA GLU A 67 13.72 -2.39 10.44
C GLU A 67 13.22 -1.77 9.13
N GLN A 68 12.04 -2.24 8.67
CA GLN A 68 11.40 -1.68 7.48
C GLN A 68 11.03 -0.20 7.67
N ALA A 69 10.47 0.18 8.83
CA ALA A 69 10.12 1.55 9.14
C ALA A 69 11.35 2.47 9.27
N GLU A 70 12.42 1.99 9.90
CA GLU A 70 13.69 2.71 10.00
C GLU A 70 14.25 3.04 8.61
N LYS A 71 14.26 2.07 7.70
CA LYS A 71 14.69 2.28 6.32
C LYS A 71 13.77 3.27 5.58
N ILE A 72 12.46 3.12 5.71
CA ILE A 72 11.49 4.03 5.08
C ILE A 72 11.69 5.47 5.58
N ASN A 73 11.82 5.65 6.88
CA ASN A 73 12.02 6.98 7.49
C ASN A 73 13.34 7.64 7.07
N ALA A 74 14.37 6.85 6.77
CA ALA A 74 15.68 7.37 6.37
C ALA A 74 15.78 7.72 4.87
N GLU A 75 15.02 7.01 4.03
CA GLU A 75 15.22 7.06 2.58
C GLU A 75 14.11 7.77 1.81
N TYR A 76 12.92 7.97 2.42
CA TYR A 76 11.72 8.45 1.71
C TYR A 76 11.04 9.62 2.43
N ASP A 77 10.37 10.46 1.63
CA ASP A 77 9.58 11.60 2.10
C ASP A 77 8.10 11.25 2.27
N MET A 78 7.62 10.16 1.64
CA MET A 78 6.23 9.74 1.68
C MET A 78 6.08 8.25 1.40
N LEU A 79 5.10 7.61 2.05
CA LEU A 79 4.68 6.23 1.80
C LEU A 79 3.28 6.21 1.20
N ILE A 80 3.12 5.59 0.03
CA ILE A 80 1.82 5.47 -0.66
C ILE A 80 1.40 4.01 -0.73
N LEU A 81 0.17 3.75 -0.30
CA LEU A 81 -0.40 2.42 -0.16
C LEU A 81 -1.68 2.26 -1.00
N PRO A 82 -1.57 1.88 -2.28
CA PRO A 82 -2.73 1.46 -3.07
C PRO A 82 -3.25 0.12 -2.54
N PHE A 83 -4.52 0.05 -2.09
CA PHE A 83 -5.02 -1.14 -1.41
C PHE A 83 -6.22 -1.80 -2.05
N ALA A 84 -6.95 -1.18 -2.97
CA ALA A 84 -8.15 -1.78 -3.58
C ALA A 84 -9.11 -2.38 -2.51
N ASN A 85 -9.56 -3.64 -2.68
CA ASN A 85 -10.49 -4.34 -1.77
C ASN A 85 -9.78 -4.99 -0.56
N ALA A 86 -8.98 -4.26 0.20
CA ALA A 86 -8.17 -4.81 1.28
C ALA A 86 -8.94 -5.13 2.57
N PHE A 87 -10.13 -4.57 2.78
CA PHE A 87 -10.97 -4.91 3.93
C PHE A 87 -11.73 -6.20 3.65
N ARG A 88 -11.04 -7.34 3.82
CA ARG A 88 -11.57 -8.70 3.66
C ARG A 88 -10.83 -9.69 4.54
N LYS A 89 -11.45 -10.82 4.84
CA LYS A 89 -10.98 -11.84 5.79
C LYS A 89 -9.51 -12.24 5.56
N ASP A 90 -9.18 -12.63 4.35
CA ASP A 90 -7.85 -13.15 4.01
C ASP A 90 -6.75 -12.08 4.07
N PHE A 91 -7.13 -10.80 4.11
CA PHE A 91 -6.19 -9.69 4.12
C PHE A 91 -5.90 -9.17 5.54
N ILE A 92 -6.69 -9.52 6.55
CA ILE A 92 -6.54 -9.03 7.93
C ILE A 92 -5.12 -9.22 8.47
N PRO A 93 -4.46 -10.39 8.34
CA PRO A 93 -3.10 -10.56 8.85
C PRO A 93 -2.08 -9.62 8.20
N LEU A 94 -2.30 -9.25 6.95
CA LEU A 94 -1.45 -8.30 6.24
C LEU A 94 -1.80 -6.85 6.63
N LEU A 95 -3.08 -6.54 6.80
CA LEU A 95 -3.56 -5.24 7.28
C LEU A 95 -2.96 -4.92 8.66
N ASP A 96 -2.97 -5.88 9.59
CA ASP A 96 -2.38 -5.73 10.93
C ASP A 96 -0.86 -5.48 10.87
N ARG A 97 -0.17 -6.11 9.92
CA ARG A 97 1.26 -5.82 9.68
C ARG A 97 1.49 -4.41 9.14
N PHE A 98 0.64 -3.94 8.23
CA PHE A 98 0.70 -2.56 7.77
C PHE A 98 0.37 -1.57 8.87
N THR A 99 -0.59 -1.86 9.74
CA THR A 99 -0.90 -1.05 10.93
C THR A 99 0.33 -0.90 11.82
N LYS A 100 1.03 -2.01 12.11
CA LYS A 100 2.28 -1.99 12.89
C LYS A 100 3.38 -1.18 12.20
N LEU A 101 3.51 -1.30 10.89
CA LEU A 101 4.48 -0.54 10.09
C LEU A 101 4.17 0.96 10.13
N ILE A 102 2.92 1.36 9.87
CA ILE A 102 2.47 2.75 9.83
C ILE A 102 2.67 3.43 11.19
N ASN A 103 2.42 2.74 12.30
CA ASN A 103 2.66 3.27 13.64
C ASN A 103 4.13 3.60 13.92
N GLN A 104 5.08 2.99 13.19
CA GLN A 104 6.52 3.22 13.33
C GLN A 104 7.10 4.17 12.28
N VAL A 105 6.37 4.39 11.18
CA VAL A 105 6.74 5.34 10.14
C VAL A 105 6.49 6.77 10.64
N LYS A 106 7.42 7.69 10.33
CA LYS A 106 7.37 9.11 10.74
C LYS A 106 6.98 10.06 9.62
N ILE A 107 7.10 9.60 8.37
CA ILE A 107 6.74 10.36 7.18
C ILE A 107 5.24 10.25 6.89
N PRO A 108 4.66 11.14 6.07
CA PRO A 108 3.27 11.03 5.61
C PRO A 108 2.97 9.69 4.97
N VAL A 109 1.78 9.14 5.27
CA VAL A 109 1.27 7.89 4.67
C VAL A 109 -0.05 8.19 3.96
N VAL A 110 -0.13 7.87 2.67
CA VAL A 110 -1.34 8.04 1.88
C VAL A 110 -1.89 6.68 1.47
N VAL A 111 -3.13 6.42 1.83
CA VAL A 111 -3.86 5.21 1.40
C VAL A 111 -4.84 5.60 0.31
N THR A 112 -4.86 4.87 -0.79
CA THR A 112 -5.74 5.14 -1.92
C THR A 112 -6.58 3.92 -2.29
N GLY A 113 -7.87 4.16 -2.59
CA GLY A 113 -8.79 3.19 -3.14
C GLY A 113 -8.99 1.94 -2.26
N ILE A 114 -9.05 2.11 -0.94
CA ILE A 114 -9.32 1.00 -0.03
C ILE A 114 -10.82 0.82 0.16
N GLY A 115 -11.28 -0.43 0.12
CA GLY A 115 -12.68 -0.76 0.32
C GLY A 115 -12.91 -2.13 0.92
N ALA A 116 -14.13 -2.39 1.35
CA ALA A 116 -14.57 -3.68 1.86
C ALA A 116 -15.03 -4.60 0.73
N GLN A 117 -14.83 -5.90 0.93
CA GLN A 117 -15.37 -6.95 0.06
C GLN A 117 -16.37 -7.78 0.85
N ALA A 118 -17.62 -7.72 0.42
CA ALA A 118 -18.73 -8.53 0.94
C ALA A 118 -19.57 -9.04 -0.21
N ALA A 119 -20.39 -10.07 0.02
CA ALA A 119 -21.41 -10.49 -0.93
C ALA A 119 -22.53 -9.44 -0.99
N ILE A 120 -23.22 -9.34 -2.14
CA ILE A 120 -24.24 -8.30 -2.39
C ILE A 120 -25.38 -8.34 -1.35
N ASN A 121 -25.70 -9.53 -0.84
CA ASN A 121 -26.76 -9.75 0.12
C ASN A 121 -26.25 -10.05 1.54
N SER A 122 -24.99 -9.75 1.85
CA SER A 122 -24.43 -9.94 3.19
C SER A 122 -25.08 -8.99 4.19
N ASP A 123 -25.38 -9.50 5.38
CA ASP A 123 -25.64 -8.66 6.53
C ASP A 123 -24.37 -7.94 6.96
N LEU A 124 -24.48 -6.67 7.35
CA LEU A 124 -23.32 -5.89 7.81
C LEU A 124 -22.64 -6.51 9.04
N SER A 125 -23.39 -7.25 9.87
CA SER A 125 -22.84 -8.00 11.00
C SER A 125 -21.81 -9.07 10.56
N GLU A 126 -21.91 -9.57 9.33
CA GLU A 126 -20.91 -10.49 8.77
C GLU A 126 -19.52 -9.84 8.59
N LEU A 127 -19.43 -8.52 8.67
CA LEU A 127 -18.18 -7.77 8.60
C LEU A 127 -17.58 -7.44 9.97
N ASP A 128 -18.26 -7.77 11.08
CA ASP A 128 -17.82 -7.44 12.44
C ASP A 128 -16.47 -8.08 12.79
N PHE A 129 -16.13 -9.22 12.19
CA PHE A 129 -14.84 -9.88 12.40
C PHE A 129 -13.62 -9.02 12.07
N MET A 130 -13.77 -8.02 11.19
CA MET A 130 -12.66 -7.16 10.77
C MET A 130 -12.71 -5.75 11.39
N LYS A 131 -13.75 -5.44 12.17
CA LYS A 131 -14.00 -4.11 12.71
C LYS A 131 -12.80 -3.55 13.48
N ASP A 132 -12.22 -4.34 14.37
CA ASP A 132 -11.09 -3.87 15.20
C ASP A 132 -9.84 -3.62 14.36
N SER A 133 -9.46 -4.57 13.49
CA SER A 133 -8.30 -4.41 12.60
C SER A 133 -8.45 -3.23 11.66
N VAL A 134 -9.63 -3.02 11.08
CA VAL A 134 -9.91 -1.87 10.20
C VAL A 134 -9.87 -0.57 11.00
N THR A 135 -10.44 -0.54 12.19
CA THR A 135 -10.43 0.64 13.08
C THR A 135 -9.00 1.04 13.43
N GLU A 136 -8.18 0.09 13.86
CA GLU A 136 -6.78 0.37 14.22
C GLU A 136 -5.94 0.79 13.01
N PHE A 137 -6.18 0.18 11.85
CA PHE A 137 -5.55 0.60 10.60
C PHE A 137 -5.92 2.05 10.24
N CYS A 138 -7.20 2.40 10.26
CA CYS A 138 -7.68 3.75 9.97
C CYS A 138 -7.09 4.78 10.95
N LYS A 139 -7.06 4.46 12.24
CA LYS A 139 -6.41 5.32 13.25
C LYS A 139 -4.93 5.55 12.95
N ALA A 140 -4.20 4.49 12.64
CA ALA A 140 -2.78 4.59 12.31
C ALA A 140 -2.53 5.48 11.09
N VAL A 141 -3.32 5.33 10.04
CA VAL A 141 -3.22 6.16 8.82
C VAL A 141 -3.54 7.62 9.13
N LEU A 142 -4.65 7.91 9.84
CA LEU A 142 -5.08 9.27 10.15
C LEU A 142 -4.13 10.03 11.09
N GLN A 143 -3.25 9.34 11.80
CA GLN A 143 -2.14 9.96 12.53
C GLN A 143 -1.02 10.48 11.60
N ARG A 144 -0.97 10.02 10.36
CA ARG A 144 0.07 10.32 9.36
C ARG A 144 -0.45 11.02 8.11
N SER A 145 -1.78 11.13 7.99
CA SER A 145 -2.46 11.71 6.84
C SER A 145 -3.73 12.44 7.29
N ALA A 146 -4.13 13.45 6.53
CA ALA A 146 -5.37 14.20 6.80
C ALA A 146 -6.65 13.40 6.43
N SER A 147 -6.52 12.39 5.56
CA SER A 147 -7.66 11.60 5.08
C SER A 147 -7.21 10.23 4.55
N ILE A 148 -8.18 9.33 4.38
CA ILE A 148 -8.01 8.05 3.68
C ILE A 148 -8.87 8.11 2.43
N GLY A 149 -8.26 7.83 1.27
CA GLY A 149 -8.99 7.72 0.00
C GLY A 149 -9.71 6.37 -0.12
N VAL A 150 -11.00 6.39 -0.27
CA VAL A 150 -11.89 5.23 -0.51
C VAL A 150 -12.47 5.28 -1.92
#